data_f033dc519826002c09daeb21704e1473
#
_entry.id   f033dc519826002c09daeb21704e1473
#
_cell.length_a   1.000
_cell.length_b   1.000
_cell.length_c   1.000
_cell.angle_alpha   90.00
_cell.angle_beta   90.00
_cell.angle_gamma   90.00
#
_symmetry.space_group_name_H-M   'P 1'
#
loop_
_entity.id
_entity.type
_entity.pdbx_description
1 polymer ?
#
loop_
_entity_poly.entity_id
_entity_poly.type
_entity_poly.pdbx_seq_one_letter_code
_entity_poly.pdbx_strand_id
1 'polypeptide(L)'
;MSLENVFRKQRRQRRALEIEAGAESGTDWATTLLFNCLHDKYGFGRRRFAAMLKLWSDLDKYDNADILAWRDELEQYGFDRMENERMAARMQKMITGNSKDRALIAHTRDMLAGCAIVVFHTMLTTFGWKKKRISDLFQYYKDKVFVLTHNEVPIWEFMKCLNVECNIDYPALEVYEKQNGPVDIYHGNRGAR
;
A
#
# COMPACT_ATOMS: atom_id res chain seq x y z
N MET A 1 -34.69 -23.34 10.95
CA MET A 1 -33.25 -22.99 10.99
C MET A 1 -32.92 -22.68 12.44
N SER A 2 -31.92 -23.37 13.05
CA SER A 2 -31.58 -23.15 14.47
C SER A 2 -30.96 -21.77 14.65
N LEU A 3 -31.26 -21.08 15.78
CA LEU A 3 -30.64 -19.79 16.15
C LEU A 3 -29.11 -19.88 16.14
N GLU A 4 -28.55 -21.01 16.56
CA GLU A 4 -27.12 -21.28 16.53
C GLU A 4 -26.53 -21.19 15.12
N ASN A 5 -27.24 -21.70 14.11
CA ASN A 5 -26.82 -21.63 12.71
C ASN A 5 -26.86 -20.19 12.17
N VAL A 6 -27.81 -19.38 12.63
CA VAL A 6 -27.90 -17.95 12.28
C VAL A 6 -26.68 -17.20 12.86
N PHE A 7 -26.39 -17.37 14.14
CA PHE A 7 -25.23 -16.72 14.78
C PHE A 7 -23.90 -17.19 14.18
N ARG A 8 -23.76 -18.48 13.82
CA ARG A 8 -22.56 -18.97 13.16
C ARG A 8 -22.37 -18.36 11.77
N LYS A 9 -23.45 -18.19 11.00
CA LYS A 9 -23.43 -17.53 9.69
C LYS A 9 -23.02 -16.06 9.82
N GLN A 10 -23.61 -15.33 10.76
CA GLN A 10 -23.29 -13.91 11.00
C GLN A 10 -21.81 -13.72 11.42
N ARG A 11 -21.29 -14.57 12.31
CA ARG A 11 -19.85 -14.52 12.68
C ARG A 11 -18.92 -14.75 11.48
N ARG A 12 -19.26 -15.69 10.59
CA ARG A 12 -18.47 -15.95 9.37
C ARG A 12 -18.50 -14.77 8.42
N GLN A 13 -19.68 -14.16 8.21
CA GLN A 13 -19.81 -12.98 7.36
C GLN A 13 -19.02 -11.78 7.92
N ARG A 14 -19.15 -11.49 9.22
CA ARG A 14 -18.40 -10.42 9.87
C ARG A 14 -16.89 -10.65 9.72
N ARG A 15 -16.40 -11.86 9.97
CA ARG A 15 -14.99 -12.19 9.81
C ARG A 15 -14.51 -12.01 8.36
N ALA A 16 -15.29 -12.38 7.36
CA ALA A 16 -14.95 -12.17 5.96
C ALA A 16 -14.80 -10.68 5.64
N LEU A 17 -15.73 -9.83 6.11
CA LEU A 17 -15.65 -8.38 5.96
C LEU A 17 -14.43 -7.77 6.67
N GLU A 18 -14.08 -8.25 7.86
CA GLU A 18 -12.88 -7.80 8.58
C GLU A 18 -11.58 -8.15 7.80
N ILE A 19 -11.51 -9.32 7.18
CA ILE A 19 -10.37 -9.73 6.35
C ILE A 19 -10.28 -8.85 5.09
N GLU A 20 -11.41 -8.61 4.43
CA GLU A 20 -11.48 -7.77 3.23
C GLU A 20 -11.06 -6.33 3.54
N ALA A 21 -11.58 -5.72 4.60
CA ALA A 21 -11.18 -4.38 5.06
C ALA A 21 -9.68 -4.29 5.41
N GLY A 22 -9.11 -5.35 5.99
CA GLY A 22 -7.68 -5.42 6.25
C GLY A 22 -6.85 -5.48 4.96
N ALA A 23 -7.34 -6.19 3.94
CA ALA A 23 -6.72 -6.25 2.62
C ALA A 23 -6.76 -4.89 1.90
N GLU A 24 -7.92 -4.24 1.88
CA GLU A 24 -8.09 -2.90 1.33
C GLU A 24 -7.14 -1.91 2.00
N SER A 25 -7.10 -1.90 3.34
CA SER A 25 -6.17 -1.04 4.09
C SER A 25 -4.72 -1.34 3.75
N GLY A 26 -4.35 -2.61 3.58
CA GLY A 26 -3.00 -3.01 3.17
C GLY A 26 -2.64 -2.46 1.79
N THR A 27 -3.55 -2.56 0.83
CA THR A 27 -3.41 -2.02 -0.52
C THR A 27 -3.25 -0.50 -0.48
N ASP A 28 -4.15 0.19 0.22
CA ASP A 28 -4.13 1.66 0.33
C ASP A 28 -2.85 2.16 0.98
N TRP A 29 -2.37 1.53 2.04
CA TRP A 29 -1.16 1.97 2.71
C TRP A 29 0.09 1.79 1.85
N ALA A 30 0.25 0.63 1.23
CA ALA A 30 1.41 0.36 0.36
C ALA A 30 1.44 1.30 -0.84
N THR A 31 0.30 1.46 -1.53
CA THR A 31 0.20 2.34 -2.70
C THR A 31 0.38 3.80 -2.31
N THR A 32 -0.18 4.25 -1.18
CA THR A 32 -0.01 5.62 -0.68
C THR A 32 1.45 5.96 -0.48
N LEU A 33 2.22 5.14 0.25
CA LEU A 33 3.63 5.42 0.52
C LEU A 33 4.46 5.39 -0.76
N LEU A 34 4.23 4.41 -1.65
CA LEU A 34 4.94 4.31 -2.92
C LEU A 34 4.60 5.47 -3.85
N PHE A 35 3.34 5.88 -3.92
CA PHE A 35 2.92 7.03 -4.72
C PHE A 35 3.51 8.34 -4.19
N ASN A 36 3.59 8.50 -2.87
CA ASN A 36 4.31 9.64 -2.29
C ASN A 36 5.80 9.63 -2.67
N CYS A 37 6.46 8.46 -2.68
CA CYS A 37 7.85 8.36 -3.14
C CYS A 37 7.98 8.77 -4.62
N LEU A 38 7.08 8.30 -5.48
CA LEU A 38 7.06 8.63 -6.90
C LEU A 38 6.74 10.11 -7.13
N HIS A 39 5.83 10.68 -6.35
CA HIS A 39 5.46 12.07 -6.42
C HIS A 39 6.61 12.98 -5.98
N ASP A 40 7.13 12.77 -4.77
CA ASP A 40 8.17 13.62 -4.16
C ASP A 40 9.49 13.58 -4.93
N LYS A 41 9.93 12.38 -5.31
CA LYS A 41 11.27 12.18 -5.90
C LYS A 41 11.30 12.29 -7.42
N TYR A 42 10.23 11.86 -8.07
CA TYR A 42 10.23 11.69 -9.53
C TYR A 42 9.17 12.53 -10.24
N GLY A 43 8.42 13.38 -9.50
CA GLY A 43 7.44 14.29 -10.05
C GLY A 43 6.26 13.59 -10.73
N PHE A 44 5.87 12.42 -10.22
CA PHE A 44 4.63 11.79 -10.66
C PHE A 44 3.44 12.61 -10.18
N GLY A 45 2.51 12.87 -11.07
CA GLY A 45 1.27 13.58 -10.76
C GLY A 45 0.08 12.85 -11.35
N ARG A 46 -1.08 13.49 -11.26
CA ARG A 46 -2.40 12.95 -11.64
C ARG A 46 -2.39 12.09 -12.90
N ARG A 47 -1.80 12.59 -14.00
CA ARG A 47 -1.82 11.89 -15.31
C ARG A 47 -1.09 10.54 -15.27
N ARG A 48 0.09 10.49 -14.61
CA ARG A 48 0.87 9.26 -14.52
C ARG A 48 0.22 8.26 -13.58
N PHE A 49 -0.31 8.71 -12.45
CA PHE A 49 -1.06 7.83 -11.53
C PHE A 49 -2.33 7.29 -12.17
N ALA A 50 -3.11 8.11 -12.89
CA ALA A 50 -4.27 7.63 -13.62
C ALA A 50 -3.90 6.55 -14.67
N ALA A 51 -2.78 6.70 -15.36
CA ALA A 51 -2.29 5.68 -16.29
C ALA A 51 -1.90 4.38 -15.58
N MET A 52 -1.24 4.45 -14.40
CA MET A 52 -0.92 3.29 -13.58
C MET A 52 -2.17 2.57 -13.08
N LEU A 53 -3.14 3.31 -12.52
CA LEU A 53 -4.38 2.74 -12.01
C LEU A 53 -5.19 2.06 -13.13
N LYS A 54 -5.17 2.64 -14.35
CA LYS A 54 -5.77 1.99 -15.52
C LYS A 54 -5.11 0.68 -15.91
N LEU A 55 -3.77 0.60 -15.82
CA LEU A 55 -3.05 -0.66 -16.04
C LEU A 55 -3.42 -1.70 -14.98
N TRP A 56 -3.63 -1.26 -13.76
CA TRP A 56 -3.96 -2.14 -12.63
C TRP A 56 -5.41 -2.62 -12.62
N SER A 57 -6.33 -1.98 -13.35
CA SER A 57 -7.69 -2.52 -13.53
C SER A 57 -7.72 -3.89 -14.25
N ASP A 58 -6.60 -4.27 -14.86
CA ASP A 58 -6.43 -5.54 -15.55
C ASP A 58 -5.62 -6.58 -14.74
N LEU A 59 -5.27 -6.28 -13.47
CA LEU A 59 -4.45 -7.18 -12.63
C LEU A 59 -5.13 -8.52 -12.32
N ASP A 60 -6.45 -8.59 -12.40
CA ASP A 60 -7.19 -9.85 -12.24
C ASP A 60 -6.81 -10.94 -13.27
N LYS A 61 -6.06 -10.55 -14.33
CA LYS A 61 -5.54 -11.48 -15.34
C LYS A 61 -4.29 -12.24 -14.86
N TYR A 62 -3.65 -11.76 -13.79
CA TYR A 62 -2.42 -12.33 -13.26
C TYR A 62 -2.71 -13.13 -11.99
N ASP A 63 -2.04 -14.24 -11.85
CA ASP A 63 -2.14 -15.09 -10.68
C ASP A 63 -0.96 -14.89 -9.69
N ASN A 64 -0.99 -15.63 -8.61
CA ASN A 64 0.08 -15.57 -7.61
C ASN A 64 1.44 -16.01 -8.17
N ALA A 65 1.48 -16.88 -9.19
CA ALA A 65 2.72 -17.33 -9.81
C ALA A 65 3.37 -16.19 -10.60
N ASP A 66 2.56 -15.36 -11.29
CA ASP A 66 3.03 -14.16 -11.97
C ASP A 66 3.67 -13.17 -11.00
N ILE A 67 3.01 -12.88 -9.89
CA ILE A 67 3.52 -11.97 -8.85
C ILE A 67 4.85 -12.48 -8.26
N LEU A 68 4.96 -13.80 -8.05
CA LEU A 68 6.21 -14.41 -7.58
C LEU A 68 7.32 -14.30 -8.62
N ALA A 69 7.02 -14.50 -9.90
CA ALA A 69 7.99 -14.32 -10.99
C ALA A 69 8.47 -12.87 -11.11
N TRP A 70 7.57 -11.89 -10.99
CA TRP A 70 7.93 -10.47 -10.97
C TRP A 70 8.82 -10.09 -9.80
N ARG A 71 8.56 -10.65 -8.64
CA ARG A 71 9.41 -10.47 -7.45
C ARG A 71 10.82 -10.95 -7.70
N ASP A 72 10.97 -12.17 -8.23
CA ASP A 72 12.27 -12.79 -8.49
C ASP A 72 13.03 -12.03 -9.60
N GLU A 73 12.33 -11.47 -10.59
CA GLU A 73 12.91 -10.55 -11.57
C GLU A 73 13.41 -9.26 -10.90
N LEU A 74 12.59 -8.64 -10.05
CA LEU A 74 12.91 -7.36 -9.39
C LEU A 74 14.13 -7.43 -8.48
N GLU A 75 14.46 -8.59 -7.89
CA GLU A 75 15.66 -8.78 -7.08
C GLU A 75 16.94 -8.45 -7.88
N GLN A 76 16.97 -8.75 -9.19
CA GLN A 76 18.11 -8.43 -10.06
C GLN A 76 18.28 -6.92 -10.26
N TYR A 77 17.22 -6.16 -10.04
CA TYR A 77 17.19 -4.69 -10.15
C TYR A 77 17.35 -3.97 -8.81
N GLY A 78 17.61 -4.70 -7.71
CA GLY A 78 17.88 -4.11 -6.40
C GLY A 78 16.65 -3.95 -5.50
N PHE A 79 15.59 -4.67 -5.79
CA PHE A 79 14.47 -4.86 -4.88
C PHE A 79 14.83 -5.94 -3.85
N ASP A 80 14.89 -5.57 -2.57
CA ASP A 80 15.18 -6.51 -1.48
C ASP A 80 13.88 -7.16 -0.99
N ARG A 81 13.66 -8.40 -1.40
CA ARG A 81 12.51 -9.20 -1.00
C ARG A 81 12.35 -9.33 0.50
N MET A 82 13.44 -9.66 1.20
CA MET A 82 13.39 -9.89 2.65
C MET A 82 13.04 -8.62 3.41
N GLU A 83 13.57 -7.48 2.97
CA GLU A 83 13.23 -6.21 3.58
C GLU A 83 11.79 -5.77 3.23
N ASN A 84 11.31 -6.04 2.02
CA ASN A 84 9.90 -5.81 1.66
C ASN A 84 8.94 -6.58 2.59
N GLU A 85 9.22 -7.85 2.85
CA GLU A 85 8.44 -8.67 3.78
C GLU A 85 8.49 -8.14 5.23
N ARG A 86 9.65 -7.64 5.67
CA ARG A 86 9.78 -7.01 6.99
C ARG A 86 8.98 -5.71 7.10
N MET A 87 9.03 -4.88 6.07
CA MET A 87 8.24 -3.65 5.99
C MET A 87 6.75 -3.94 6.01
N ALA A 88 6.29 -4.90 5.20
CA ALA A 88 4.91 -5.36 5.18
C ALA A 88 4.45 -5.86 6.55
N ALA A 89 5.27 -6.64 7.26
CA ALA A 89 4.95 -7.12 8.60
C ALA A 89 4.82 -5.98 9.64
N ARG A 90 5.66 -4.94 9.55
CA ARG A 90 5.57 -3.76 10.44
C ARG A 90 4.28 -2.99 10.19
N MET A 91 3.97 -2.68 8.93
CA MET A 91 2.74 -1.96 8.56
C MET A 91 1.49 -2.79 8.89
N GLN A 92 1.51 -4.11 8.61
CA GLN A 92 0.42 -5.02 8.97
C GLN A 92 0.08 -4.94 10.46
N LYS A 93 1.11 -4.91 11.33
CA LYS A 93 0.90 -4.79 12.77
C LYS A 93 0.20 -3.48 13.16
N MET A 94 0.47 -2.38 12.47
CA MET A 94 -0.24 -1.11 12.69
C MET A 94 -1.70 -1.19 12.24
N ILE A 95 -1.98 -1.80 11.08
CA ILE A 95 -3.33 -1.93 10.53
C ILE A 95 -4.19 -2.87 11.39
N THR A 96 -3.67 -4.04 11.73
CA THR A 96 -4.45 -5.07 12.44
C THR A 96 -4.37 -4.98 13.96
N GLY A 97 -3.49 -4.14 14.49
CA GLY A 97 -3.30 -3.96 15.93
C GLY A 97 -2.98 -5.27 16.64
N ASN A 98 -3.72 -5.52 17.73
CA ASN A 98 -3.59 -6.74 18.55
C ASN A 98 -4.47 -7.91 18.08
N SER A 99 -4.92 -7.92 16.83
CA SER A 99 -5.73 -9.01 16.29
C SER A 99 -5.00 -10.35 16.42
N LYS A 100 -5.75 -11.40 16.77
CA LYS A 100 -5.27 -12.79 16.81
C LYS A 100 -5.78 -13.60 15.60
N ASP A 101 -6.53 -12.98 14.69
CA ASP A 101 -7.00 -13.64 13.48
C ASP A 101 -5.86 -13.82 12.48
N ARG A 102 -5.37 -15.03 12.36
CA ARG A 102 -4.25 -15.39 11.49
C ARG A 102 -4.54 -15.11 10.01
N ALA A 103 -5.80 -15.26 9.57
CA ALA A 103 -6.17 -15.01 8.18
C ALA A 103 -6.14 -13.52 7.87
N LEU A 104 -6.68 -12.67 8.75
CA LEU A 104 -6.59 -11.21 8.64
C LEU A 104 -5.13 -10.76 8.58
N ILE A 105 -4.29 -11.22 9.53
CA ILE A 105 -2.87 -10.88 9.61
C ILE A 105 -2.13 -11.25 8.33
N ALA A 106 -2.30 -12.51 7.88
CA ALA A 106 -1.62 -13.01 6.68
C ALA A 106 -2.07 -12.24 5.45
N HIS A 107 -3.38 -12.11 5.23
CA HIS A 107 -3.92 -11.47 4.04
C HIS A 107 -3.53 -9.98 3.95
N THR A 108 -3.63 -9.23 5.05
CA THR A 108 -3.16 -7.83 5.10
C THR A 108 -1.68 -7.71 4.75
N ARG A 109 -0.83 -8.60 5.29
CA ARG A 109 0.60 -8.60 4.99
C ARG A 109 0.89 -8.94 3.53
N ASP A 110 0.20 -9.94 2.98
CA ASP A 110 0.38 -10.37 1.60
C ASP A 110 -0.04 -9.26 0.62
N MET A 111 -1.11 -8.52 0.92
CA MET A 111 -1.51 -7.36 0.14
C MET A 111 -0.48 -6.23 0.17
N LEU A 112 0.05 -5.91 1.36
CA LEU A 112 1.12 -4.91 1.51
C LEU A 112 2.37 -5.27 0.68
N ALA A 113 2.82 -6.51 0.79
CA ALA A 113 4.02 -6.98 0.07
C ALA A 113 3.77 -7.09 -1.45
N GLY A 114 2.61 -7.60 -1.85
CA GLY A 114 2.21 -7.77 -3.25
C GLY A 114 2.04 -6.44 -3.98
N CYS A 115 1.39 -5.46 -3.37
CA CYS A 115 1.24 -4.12 -3.95
C CYS A 115 2.59 -3.47 -4.24
N ALA A 116 3.57 -3.63 -3.35
CA ALA A 116 4.91 -3.12 -3.62
C ALA A 116 5.51 -3.77 -4.88
N ILE A 117 5.42 -5.10 -5.00
CA ILE A 117 5.91 -5.83 -6.20
C ILE A 117 5.25 -5.29 -7.47
N VAL A 118 3.92 -5.11 -7.48
CA VAL A 118 3.16 -4.59 -8.63
C VAL A 118 3.64 -3.19 -9.02
N VAL A 119 3.82 -2.28 -8.06
CA VAL A 119 4.32 -0.92 -8.34
C VAL A 119 5.72 -0.97 -8.94
N PHE A 120 6.65 -1.70 -8.32
CA PHE A 120 8.03 -1.79 -8.80
C PHE A 120 8.12 -2.44 -10.17
N HIS A 121 7.35 -3.51 -10.42
CA HIS A 121 7.29 -4.16 -11.73
C HIS A 121 6.70 -3.22 -12.79
N THR A 122 5.70 -2.43 -12.46
CA THR A 122 5.17 -1.38 -13.35
C THR A 122 6.25 -0.34 -13.69
N MET A 123 7.07 0.07 -12.71
CA MET A 123 8.19 0.99 -12.98
C MET A 123 9.22 0.37 -13.93
N LEU A 124 9.52 -0.91 -13.76
CA LEU A 124 10.46 -1.63 -14.60
C LEU A 124 9.95 -1.78 -16.05
N THR A 125 8.73 -2.30 -16.21
CA THR A 125 8.19 -2.72 -17.53
C THR A 125 7.55 -1.57 -18.30
N THR A 126 6.72 -0.77 -17.66
CA THR A 126 5.96 0.31 -18.33
C THR A 126 6.78 1.60 -18.44
N PHE A 127 7.52 1.96 -17.38
CA PHE A 127 8.32 3.18 -17.39
C PHE A 127 9.80 2.96 -17.75
N GLY A 128 10.20 1.71 -18.02
CA GLY A 128 11.55 1.35 -18.47
C GLY A 128 12.66 1.66 -17.46
N TRP A 129 12.33 1.68 -16.17
CA TRP A 129 13.32 1.99 -15.14
C TRP A 129 14.38 0.89 -15.04
N LYS A 130 15.62 1.30 -14.75
CA LYS A 130 16.75 0.41 -14.58
C LYS A 130 17.15 0.29 -13.12
N LYS A 131 18.07 -0.62 -12.84
CA LYS A 131 18.55 -0.99 -11.50
C LYS A 131 18.70 0.19 -10.54
N LYS A 132 19.42 1.25 -10.96
CA LYS A 132 19.65 2.42 -10.10
C LYS A 132 18.34 3.05 -9.61
N ARG A 133 17.39 3.33 -10.54
CA ARG A 133 16.12 3.96 -10.16
C ARG A 133 15.23 3.06 -9.31
N ILE A 134 15.22 1.75 -9.59
CA ILE A 134 14.47 0.77 -8.79
C ILE A 134 15.05 0.71 -7.37
N SER A 135 16.37 0.60 -7.23
CA SER A 135 17.05 0.58 -5.94
C SER A 135 16.86 1.89 -5.17
N ASP A 136 16.96 3.05 -5.84
CA ASP A 136 16.73 4.36 -5.22
C ASP A 136 15.26 4.49 -4.73
N LEU A 137 14.27 4.06 -5.54
CA LEU A 137 12.87 4.05 -5.13
C LEU A 137 12.66 3.12 -3.93
N PHE A 138 13.28 1.94 -3.93
CA PHE A 138 13.17 0.99 -2.83
C PHE A 138 13.69 1.58 -1.52
N GLN A 139 14.84 2.28 -1.56
CA GLN A 139 15.36 2.97 -0.39
C GLN A 139 14.40 4.07 0.10
N TYR A 140 13.85 4.88 -0.81
CA TYR A 140 12.84 5.89 -0.46
C TYR A 140 11.59 5.30 0.17
N TYR A 141 11.10 4.19 -0.37
CA TYR A 141 9.96 3.47 0.20
C TYR A 141 10.26 2.99 1.62
N LYS A 142 11.43 2.43 1.82
CA LYS A 142 11.91 2.00 3.14
C LYS A 142 11.94 3.15 4.15
N ASP A 143 12.44 4.32 3.75
CA ASP A 143 12.48 5.52 4.59
C ASP A 143 11.07 5.99 4.95
N LYS A 144 10.12 6.00 3.99
CA LYS A 144 8.70 6.34 4.26
C LYS A 144 8.04 5.34 5.21
N VAL A 145 8.28 4.04 5.03
CA VAL A 145 7.77 3.01 5.95
C VAL A 145 8.37 3.20 7.34
N PHE A 146 9.65 3.57 7.44
CA PHE A 146 10.28 3.88 8.73
C PHE A 146 9.56 5.03 9.44
N VAL A 147 9.39 6.16 8.77
CA VAL A 147 8.71 7.36 9.30
C VAL A 147 7.27 7.01 9.78
N LEU A 148 6.52 6.26 8.97
CA LEU A 148 5.18 5.80 9.34
C LEU A 148 5.20 4.90 10.57
N THR A 149 6.07 3.87 10.58
CA THR A 149 6.06 2.84 11.63
C THR A 149 6.67 3.31 12.95
N HIS A 150 7.33 4.47 12.97
CA HIS A 150 7.80 5.16 14.18
C HIS A 150 6.84 6.28 14.64
N ASN A 151 5.66 6.36 14.03
CA ASN A 151 4.63 7.36 14.33
C ASN A 151 5.10 8.81 14.18
N GLU A 152 6.08 9.07 13.31
CA GLU A 152 6.54 10.44 13.00
C GLU A 152 5.53 11.17 12.12
N VAL A 153 4.93 10.45 11.15
CA VAL A 153 3.90 10.96 10.26
C VAL A 153 2.80 9.91 10.08
N PRO A 154 1.55 10.20 10.39
CA PRO A 154 0.44 9.27 10.20
C PRO A 154 0.14 9.06 8.72
N ILE A 155 -0.39 7.89 8.36
CA ILE A 155 -0.74 7.54 6.97
C ILE A 155 -1.70 8.54 6.34
N TRP A 156 -2.56 9.14 7.13
CA TRP A 156 -3.58 10.09 6.70
C TRP A 156 -2.99 11.35 6.08
N GLU A 157 -1.84 11.84 6.57
CA GLU A 157 -1.14 12.98 5.99
C GLU A 157 -0.55 12.66 4.62
N PHE A 158 -0.03 11.43 4.43
CA PHE A 158 0.42 10.95 3.11
C PHE A 158 -0.76 10.82 2.12
N MET A 159 -1.90 10.28 2.56
CA MET A 159 -3.12 10.22 1.76
C MET A 159 -3.61 11.62 1.39
N LYS A 160 -3.62 12.56 2.36
CA LYS A 160 -4.04 13.95 2.13
C LYS A 160 -3.16 14.64 1.09
N CYS A 161 -1.85 14.45 1.14
CA CYS A 161 -0.92 14.96 0.14
C CYS A 161 -1.30 14.50 -1.27
N LEU A 162 -1.50 13.20 -1.48
CA LEU A 162 -1.85 12.65 -2.79
C LEU A 162 -3.27 13.04 -3.23
N ASN A 163 -4.20 13.16 -2.31
CA ASN A 163 -5.56 13.62 -2.60
C ASN A 163 -5.53 15.05 -3.14
N VAL A 164 -4.86 15.98 -2.45
CA VAL A 164 -4.82 17.40 -2.83
C VAL A 164 -3.95 17.62 -4.07
N GLU A 165 -2.74 17.03 -4.13
CA GLU A 165 -1.77 17.34 -5.17
C GLU A 165 -1.90 16.45 -6.42
N CYS A 166 -2.40 15.23 -6.27
CA CYS A 166 -2.50 14.26 -7.36
C CYS A 166 -3.93 13.90 -7.74
N ASN A 167 -4.93 14.38 -6.98
CA ASN A 167 -6.36 14.08 -7.16
C ASN A 167 -6.62 12.55 -7.11
N ILE A 168 -6.05 11.91 -6.09
CA ILE A 168 -6.33 10.50 -5.79
C ILE A 168 -7.35 10.46 -4.67
N ASP A 169 -8.46 9.78 -4.90
CA ASP A 169 -9.53 9.66 -3.90
C ASP A 169 -9.23 8.53 -2.92
N TYR A 170 -9.42 8.83 -1.64
CA TYR A 170 -9.28 7.89 -0.53
C TYR A 170 -10.55 7.92 0.32
N PRO A 171 -11.50 7.00 0.11
CA PRO A 171 -12.74 6.94 0.92
C PRO A 171 -12.45 6.82 2.41
N ALA A 172 -11.40 6.09 2.79
CA ALA A 172 -10.98 5.94 4.18
C ALA A 172 -10.54 7.27 4.82
N LEU A 173 -9.87 8.16 4.05
CA LEU A 173 -9.47 9.48 4.52
C LEU A 173 -10.69 10.36 4.80
N GLU A 174 -11.70 10.34 3.93
CA GLU A 174 -12.93 11.10 4.14
C GLU A 174 -13.67 10.67 5.42
N VAL A 175 -13.72 9.36 5.66
CA VAL A 175 -14.32 8.82 6.90
C VAL A 175 -13.51 9.26 8.12
N TYR A 176 -12.19 9.20 8.03
CA TYR A 176 -11.31 9.62 9.11
C TYR A 176 -11.46 11.11 9.43
N GLU A 177 -11.46 11.99 8.42
CA GLU A 177 -11.63 13.44 8.60
C GLU A 177 -13.00 13.82 9.19
N LYS A 178 -14.07 13.10 8.82
CA LYS A 178 -15.40 13.30 9.42
C LYS A 178 -15.44 12.99 10.91
N GLN A 179 -14.62 12.05 11.38
CA GLN A 179 -14.60 11.60 12.76
C GLN A 179 -13.59 12.36 13.63
N ASN A 180 -12.46 12.77 13.07
CA ASN A 180 -11.31 13.30 13.81
C ASN A 180 -10.97 14.75 13.47
N GLY A 181 -11.63 15.35 12.49
CA GLY A 181 -11.31 16.68 11.97
C GLY A 181 -10.32 16.64 10.80
N PRO A 182 -10.03 17.80 10.21
CA PRO A 182 -9.18 17.91 9.02
C PRO A 182 -7.76 17.40 9.30
N VAL A 183 -7.17 16.75 8.32
CA VAL A 183 -5.82 16.20 8.37
C VAL A 183 -4.84 17.18 7.70
N ASP A 184 -3.66 17.36 8.31
CA ASP A 184 -2.58 18.15 7.72
C ASP A 184 -2.00 17.48 6.46
N ILE A 185 -1.43 18.30 5.57
CA ILE A 185 -0.80 17.79 4.36
C ILE A 185 0.66 17.46 4.65
N TYR A 186 1.08 16.24 4.35
CA TYR A 186 2.49 15.90 4.36
C TYR A 186 3.25 16.65 3.26
N HIS A 187 4.17 17.52 3.66
CA HIS A 187 4.92 18.36 2.72
C HIS A 187 6.24 17.73 2.22
N GLY A 188 6.64 16.59 2.77
CA GLY A 188 7.89 15.91 2.40
C GLY A 188 9.12 16.81 2.62
N ASN A 189 10.23 16.46 1.96
CA ASN A 189 11.47 17.28 1.96
C ASN A 189 11.43 18.45 0.94
N ARG A 190 10.24 18.95 0.56
CA ARG A 190 10.11 20.03 -0.44
C ARG A 190 10.58 21.40 0.07
N GLY A 191 10.72 21.55 1.38
CA GLY A 191 11.28 22.78 1.98
C GLY A 191 12.79 22.92 1.87
N ALA A 192 13.48 21.95 1.29
CA ALA A 192 14.95 21.90 1.15
C ALA A 192 15.42 22.12 -0.30
N ARG A 193 14.60 22.81 -1.15
CA ARG A 193 15.01 23.25 -2.50
C ARG A 193 15.16 24.75 -2.56
#